data_3b70200e27d5ecef1de165cfc65d20e2
#
_entry.id   3b70200e27d5ecef1de165cfc65d20e2
#
_cell.length_a   1.000
_cell.length_b   1.000
_cell.length_c   1.000
_cell.angle_alpha   90.00
_cell.angle_beta   90.00
_cell.angle_gamma   90.00
#
_symmetry.space_group_name_H-M   'P 1'
#
loop_
_entity.id
_entity.type
_entity.pdbx_description
1 polymer ?
#
loop_
_entity_poly.entity_id
_entity_poly.type
_entity_poly.pdbx_seq_one_letter_code
_entity_poly.pdbx_strand_id
1 'polypeptide(L)'
;MTERITAESPRLKARIAGVLYLLTTLTRMFVEISVRSRLVVSDDAAATATNIMTHEQLFRLGFAADIVAFASYIALTALLYELFKPVNRSLSLVAAFFSLVACVVQAISSLFHLAPLFLLGRAPYLSVFTVEQLQALALVFLRLRAAAYHNIGLVFFGLYCLLVGILILKSTFLPRILGVLMVLAGLSYVLFLSPPLARSLQPYILVFPGVGQISLCLWLLVIGVNAQRWEKQASATGDWQSQRALHT
;
A
#
# COMPACT_ATOMS: atom_id res chain seq x y z
N MET A 1 -5.79 -39.24 -15.90
CA MET A 1 -4.54 -39.19 -15.12
C MET A 1 -3.76 -38.03 -15.72
N THR A 2 -3.77 -36.88 -15.11
CA THR A 2 -2.98 -35.68 -15.36
C THR A 2 -3.87 -34.45 -15.16
N GLU A 3 -3.68 -33.82 -14.07
CA GLU A 3 -3.57 -32.40 -13.74
C GLU A 3 -3.80 -32.18 -12.23
N ARG A 4 -2.97 -32.85 -11.43
CA ARG A 4 -2.61 -32.24 -10.13
C ARG A 4 -1.46 -31.30 -10.44
N ILE A 5 -1.76 -30.21 -11.14
CA ILE A 5 -0.95 -29.01 -11.07
C ILE A 5 -0.95 -28.64 -9.58
N THR A 6 0.21 -28.65 -9.00
CA THR A 6 0.54 -28.31 -7.62
C THR A 6 -0.25 -27.09 -7.16
N ALA A 7 -1.42 -27.30 -6.59
CA ALA A 7 -2.15 -26.26 -5.88
C ALA A 7 -1.25 -25.92 -4.68
N GLU A 8 -0.45 -24.84 -4.82
CA GLU A 8 0.38 -24.33 -3.75
C GLU A 8 -0.47 -24.22 -2.49
N SER A 9 0.01 -24.81 -1.40
CA SER A 9 -0.77 -24.89 -0.18
C SER A 9 -1.21 -23.49 0.26
N PRO A 10 -2.46 -23.29 0.72
CA PRO A 10 -2.95 -21.97 1.15
C PRO A 10 -2.04 -21.34 2.21
N ARG A 11 -1.38 -22.19 2.99
CA ARG A 11 -0.41 -21.77 4.01
C ARG A 11 0.86 -21.18 3.39
N LEU A 12 1.34 -21.76 2.28
CA LEU A 12 2.51 -21.24 1.57
C LEU A 12 2.18 -19.90 0.92
N LYS A 13 1.03 -19.76 0.23
CA LYS A 13 0.55 -18.50 -0.33
C LYS A 13 0.45 -17.40 0.74
N ALA A 14 -0.08 -17.72 1.92
CA ALA A 14 -0.17 -16.78 3.03
C ALA A 14 1.21 -16.34 3.53
N ARG A 15 2.19 -17.24 3.63
CA ARG A 15 3.56 -16.90 4.02
C ARG A 15 4.27 -16.05 2.99
N ILE A 16 4.12 -16.37 1.70
CA ILE A 16 4.66 -15.51 0.61
C ILE A 16 4.03 -14.13 0.68
N ALA A 17 2.72 -14.03 0.89
CA ALA A 17 2.04 -12.78 1.11
C ALA A 17 2.62 -12.01 2.31
N GLY A 18 2.93 -12.70 3.42
CA GLY A 18 3.60 -12.12 4.58
C GLY A 18 4.98 -11.58 4.27
N VAL A 19 5.80 -12.28 3.47
CA VAL A 19 7.12 -11.83 3.02
C VAL A 19 7.00 -10.58 2.15
N LEU A 20 6.09 -10.57 1.17
CA LEU A 20 5.86 -9.41 0.31
C LEU A 20 5.34 -8.20 1.11
N TYR A 21 4.50 -8.45 2.11
CA TYR A 21 4.02 -7.40 2.99
C TYR A 21 5.15 -6.80 3.83
N LEU A 22 6.01 -7.66 4.40
CA LEU A 22 7.18 -7.20 5.15
C LEU A 22 8.14 -6.41 4.26
N LEU A 23 8.44 -6.90 3.06
CA LEU A 23 9.28 -6.20 2.08
C LEU A 23 8.72 -4.81 1.78
N THR A 24 7.42 -4.70 1.48
CA THR A 24 6.76 -3.43 1.24
C THR A 24 6.87 -2.50 2.46
N THR A 25 6.63 -3.02 3.66
CA THR A 25 6.66 -2.23 4.90
C THR A 25 8.06 -1.70 5.17
N LEU A 26 9.09 -2.54 5.08
CA LEU A 26 10.49 -2.15 5.32
C LEU A 26 10.97 -1.14 4.27
N THR A 27 10.63 -1.36 3.00
CA THR A 27 11.02 -0.45 1.91
C THR A 27 10.39 0.92 2.08
N ARG A 28 9.09 0.99 2.44
CA ARG A 28 8.40 2.26 2.71
C ARG A 28 8.97 2.97 3.94
N MET A 29 9.27 2.23 4.99
CA MET A 29 9.85 2.77 6.21
C MET A 29 11.25 3.35 5.93
N PHE A 30 12.06 2.67 5.11
CA PHE A 30 13.33 3.19 4.63
C PHE A 30 13.16 4.51 3.87
N VAL A 31 12.24 4.58 2.91
CA VAL A 31 11.99 5.79 2.13
C VAL A 31 11.53 6.94 3.02
N GLU A 32 10.64 6.69 3.97
CA GLU A 32 10.13 7.73 4.86
C GLU A 32 11.22 8.26 5.80
N ILE A 33 11.95 7.36 6.48
CA ILE A 33 12.91 7.72 7.52
C ILE A 33 14.24 8.17 6.94
N SER A 34 14.76 7.47 5.92
CA SER A 34 16.13 7.71 5.43
C SER A 34 16.19 8.71 4.28
N VAL A 35 15.09 8.85 3.52
CA VAL A 35 15.07 9.74 2.36
C VAL A 35 14.27 11.00 2.66
N ARG A 36 12.97 10.88 2.91
CA ARG A 36 12.09 12.05 3.02
C ARG A 36 12.36 12.89 4.26
N SER A 37 12.40 12.28 5.43
CA SER A 37 12.62 13.03 6.67
C SER A 37 13.97 13.71 6.76
N ARG A 38 14.97 13.23 6.01
CA ARG A 38 16.31 13.83 5.98
C ARG A 38 16.49 14.87 4.88
N LEU A 39 15.85 14.69 3.72
CA LEU A 39 16.11 15.52 2.56
C LEU A 39 15.08 16.64 2.36
N VAL A 40 13.85 16.45 2.83
CA VAL A 40 12.78 17.44 2.64
C VAL A 40 12.57 18.25 3.93
N VAL A 41 12.94 19.54 3.85
CA VAL A 41 12.68 20.51 4.93
C VAL A 41 11.37 21.22 4.61
N SER A 42 10.37 21.10 5.51
CA SER A 42 9.00 21.51 5.23
C SER A 42 9.01 23.01 4.98
N ASP A 43 9.07 23.93 4.84
CA ASP A 43 8.92 25.34 4.54
C ASP A 43 10.22 26.02 4.07
N ASP A 44 11.26 25.21 3.74
CA ASP A 44 12.53 25.72 3.24
C ASP A 44 12.90 25.04 1.92
N ALA A 45 12.63 25.76 0.81
CA ALA A 45 12.92 25.30 -0.54
C ALA A 45 14.42 25.23 -0.84
N ALA A 46 15.20 26.17 -0.31
CA ALA A 46 16.64 26.24 -0.54
C ALA A 46 17.38 25.11 0.17
N ALA A 47 17.05 24.87 1.44
CA ALA A 47 17.60 23.76 2.20
C ALA A 47 17.21 22.41 1.58
N THR A 48 15.93 22.24 1.17
CA THR A 48 15.46 21.02 0.49
C THR A 48 16.24 20.79 -0.80
N ALA A 49 16.40 21.80 -1.65
CA ALA A 49 17.14 21.69 -2.90
C ALA A 49 18.61 21.32 -2.65
N THR A 50 19.26 21.96 -1.69
CA THR A 50 20.66 21.67 -1.30
C THR A 50 20.81 20.23 -0.82
N ASN A 51 19.91 19.77 0.07
CA ASN A 51 19.94 18.40 0.57
C ASN A 51 19.77 17.37 -0.55
N ILE A 52 18.82 17.59 -1.47
CA ILE A 52 18.58 16.69 -2.60
C ILE A 52 19.80 16.62 -3.51
N MET A 53 20.39 17.77 -3.87
CA MET A 53 21.54 17.80 -4.78
C MET A 53 22.80 17.22 -4.13
N THR A 54 22.98 17.42 -2.83
CA THR A 54 24.11 16.84 -2.09
C THR A 54 23.98 15.33 -1.94
N HIS A 55 22.75 14.82 -1.82
CA HIS A 55 22.47 13.40 -1.62
C HIS A 55 21.63 12.80 -2.76
N GLU A 56 21.94 13.19 -4.00
CA GLU A 56 21.16 12.79 -5.19
C GLU A 56 21.00 11.28 -5.31
N GLN A 57 22.04 10.50 -5.03
CA GLN A 57 21.98 9.04 -5.09
C GLN A 57 20.97 8.47 -4.10
N LEU A 58 20.95 8.99 -2.87
CA LEU A 58 19.97 8.58 -1.86
C LEU A 58 18.54 8.94 -2.27
N PHE A 59 18.36 10.11 -2.90
CA PHE A 59 17.07 10.55 -3.41
C PHE A 59 16.58 9.64 -4.55
N ARG A 60 17.44 9.28 -5.51
CA ARG A 60 17.17 8.32 -6.58
C ARG A 60 16.87 6.92 -6.04
N LEU A 61 17.62 6.48 -5.02
CA LEU A 61 17.36 5.19 -4.34
C LEU A 61 15.97 5.19 -3.69
N GLY A 62 15.52 6.31 -3.12
CA GLY A 62 14.17 6.46 -2.61
C GLY A 62 13.10 6.20 -3.66
N PHE A 63 13.27 6.71 -4.87
CA PHE A 63 12.36 6.42 -5.98
C PHE A 63 12.37 4.94 -6.38
N ALA A 64 13.56 4.34 -6.52
CA ALA A 64 13.68 2.92 -6.85
C ALA A 64 13.02 2.03 -5.77
N ALA A 65 13.20 2.38 -4.51
CA ALA A 65 12.57 1.70 -3.38
C ALA A 65 11.03 1.82 -3.40
N ASP A 66 10.48 3.00 -3.75
CA ASP A 66 9.03 3.16 -3.95
C ASP A 66 8.51 2.20 -5.04
N ILE A 67 9.22 2.04 -6.17
CA ILE A 67 8.83 1.11 -7.26
C ILE A 67 8.83 -0.34 -6.76
N VAL A 68 9.87 -0.75 -6.03
CA VAL A 68 9.93 -2.11 -5.43
C VAL A 68 8.75 -2.32 -4.47
N ALA A 69 8.42 -1.32 -3.64
CA ALA A 69 7.29 -1.40 -2.73
C ALA A 69 5.97 -1.59 -3.47
N PHE A 70 5.72 -0.85 -4.57
CA PHE A 70 4.49 -0.98 -5.35
C PHE A 70 4.40 -2.33 -6.05
N ALA A 71 5.47 -2.80 -6.68
CA ALA A 71 5.51 -4.10 -7.32
C ALA A 71 5.23 -5.23 -6.32
N SER A 72 5.86 -5.18 -5.15
CA SER A 72 5.63 -6.13 -4.06
C SER A 72 4.19 -6.08 -3.56
N TYR A 73 3.60 -4.88 -3.47
CA TYR A 73 2.23 -4.71 -3.01
C TYR A 73 1.18 -5.20 -4.02
N ILE A 74 1.43 -5.05 -5.32
CA ILE A 74 0.58 -5.63 -6.39
C ILE A 74 0.60 -7.16 -6.29
N ALA A 75 1.78 -7.77 -6.14
CA ALA A 75 1.89 -9.21 -5.97
C ALA A 75 1.20 -9.70 -4.67
N LEU A 76 1.37 -8.96 -3.57
CA LEU A 76 0.65 -9.19 -2.31
C LEU A 76 -0.88 -9.15 -2.52
N THR A 77 -1.37 -8.14 -3.26
CA THR A 77 -2.80 -7.99 -3.56
C THR A 77 -3.35 -9.21 -4.30
N ALA A 78 -2.62 -9.72 -5.29
CA ALA A 78 -3.01 -10.91 -6.03
C ALA A 78 -3.11 -12.16 -5.12
N LEU A 79 -2.12 -12.35 -4.23
CA LEU A 79 -2.14 -13.46 -3.28
C LEU A 79 -3.28 -13.33 -2.25
N LEU A 80 -3.55 -12.14 -1.75
CA LEU A 80 -4.67 -11.90 -0.82
C LEU A 80 -6.03 -12.07 -1.51
N TYR A 81 -6.16 -11.67 -2.80
CA TYR A 81 -7.34 -11.97 -3.59
C TYR A 81 -7.60 -13.48 -3.65
N GLU A 82 -6.59 -14.29 -4.01
CA GLU A 82 -6.72 -15.75 -4.07
C GLU A 82 -7.05 -16.35 -2.69
N LEU A 83 -6.47 -15.80 -1.63
CA LEU A 83 -6.68 -16.27 -0.25
C LEU A 83 -8.11 -16.02 0.22
N PHE A 84 -8.70 -14.85 -0.12
CA PHE A 84 -10.03 -14.45 0.30
C PHE A 84 -11.16 -14.77 -0.69
N LYS A 85 -10.83 -15.21 -1.90
CA LYS A 85 -11.80 -15.63 -2.93
C LYS A 85 -12.83 -16.66 -2.42
N PRO A 86 -12.45 -17.68 -1.59
CA PRO A 86 -13.40 -18.61 -1.00
C PRO A 86 -14.32 -17.99 0.06
N VAL A 87 -13.97 -16.87 0.67
CA VAL A 87 -14.80 -16.18 1.64
C VAL A 87 -15.93 -15.42 0.94
N ASN A 88 -15.56 -14.59 -0.02
CA ASN A 88 -16.49 -13.86 -0.89
C ASN A 88 -15.72 -13.34 -2.12
N ARG A 89 -15.99 -13.97 -3.29
CA ARG A 89 -15.28 -13.66 -4.54
C ARG A 89 -15.45 -12.20 -4.96
N SER A 90 -16.67 -11.69 -4.95
CA SER A 90 -16.95 -10.32 -5.40
C SER A 90 -16.30 -9.29 -4.47
N LEU A 91 -16.41 -9.48 -3.15
CA LEU A 91 -15.83 -8.56 -2.18
C LEU A 91 -14.29 -8.58 -2.24
N SER A 92 -13.70 -9.76 -2.42
CA SER A 92 -12.24 -9.91 -2.59
C SER A 92 -11.75 -9.23 -3.87
N LEU A 93 -12.52 -9.33 -4.97
CA LEU A 93 -12.21 -8.67 -6.23
C LEU A 93 -12.29 -7.14 -6.11
N VAL A 94 -13.34 -6.61 -5.48
CA VAL A 94 -13.48 -5.17 -5.23
C VAL A 94 -12.34 -4.65 -4.35
N ALA A 95 -11.96 -5.42 -3.31
CA ALA A 95 -10.79 -5.08 -2.49
C ALA A 95 -9.51 -5.00 -3.34
N ALA A 96 -9.27 -5.99 -4.22
CA ALA A 96 -8.12 -5.98 -5.11
C ALA A 96 -8.11 -4.75 -6.04
N PHE A 97 -9.25 -4.35 -6.59
CA PHE A 97 -9.33 -3.13 -7.40
C PHE A 97 -9.01 -1.87 -6.61
N PHE A 98 -9.50 -1.70 -5.39
CA PHE A 98 -9.14 -0.54 -4.55
C PHE A 98 -7.65 -0.51 -4.24
N SER A 99 -7.04 -1.68 -3.98
CA SER A 99 -5.60 -1.78 -3.80
C SER A 99 -4.82 -1.37 -5.06
N LEU A 100 -5.23 -1.83 -6.24
CA LEU A 100 -4.59 -1.48 -7.50
C LEU A 100 -4.73 0.02 -7.81
N VAL A 101 -5.91 0.60 -7.60
CA VAL A 101 -6.10 2.06 -7.75
C VAL A 101 -5.17 2.82 -6.81
N ALA A 102 -5.06 2.40 -5.55
CA ALA A 102 -4.13 3.01 -4.60
C ALA A 102 -2.68 2.91 -5.09
N CYS A 103 -2.25 1.75 -5.61
CA CYS A 103 -0.92 1.56 -6.18
C CYS A 103 -0.67 2.46 -7.40
N VAL A 104 -1.64 2.57 -8.32
CA VAL A 104 -1.54 3.44 -9.51
C VAL A 104 -1.40 4.91 -9.10
N VAL A 105 -2.25 5.39 -8.20
CA VAL A 105 -2.16 6.77 -7.70
C VAL A 105 -0.80 7.04 -7.06
N GLN A 106 -0.30 6.10 -6.28
CA GLN A 106 1.01 6.23 -5.63
C GLN A 106 2.17 6.17 -6.63
N ALA A 107 2.09 5.32 -7.65
CA ALA A 107 3.08 5.25 -8.72
C ALA A 107 3.13 6.55 -9.54
N ILE A 108 1.96 7.10 -9.91
CA ILE A 108 1.88 8.41 -10.59
C ILE A 108 2.45 9.51 -9.69
N SER A 109 2.09 9.53 -8.40
CA SER A 109 2.63 10.53 -7.47
C SER A 109 4.14 10.42 -7.29
N SER A 110 4.74 9.24 -7.53
CA SER A 110 6.20 9.08 -7.50
C SER A 110 6.93 9.75 -8.67
N LEU A 111 6.22 10.10 -9.76
CA LEU A 111 6.80 10.95 -10.82
C LEU A 111 7.13 12.35 -10.26
N PHE A 112 6.30 12.88 -9.37
CA PHE A 112 6.59 14.14 -8.70
C PHE A 112 7.79 14.07 -7.75
N HIS A 113 8.18 12.88 -7.30
CA HIS A 113 9.43 12.68 -6.57
C HIS A 113 10.66 12.97 -7.44
N LEU A 114 10.62 12.66 -8.72
CA LEU A 114 11.75 12.93 -9.63
C LEU A 114 11.80 14.38 -10.11
N ALA A 115 10.71 15.14 -10.04
CA ALA A 115 10.65 16.51 -10.54
C ALA A 115 11.77 17.43 -10.01
N PRO A 116 12.18 17.39 -8.72
CA PRO A 116 13.32 18.15 -8.23
C PRO A 116 14.62 17.90 -8.99
N LEU A 117 14.91 16.67 -9.39
CA LEU A 117 16.13 16.35 -10.12
C LEU A 117 16.16 16.99 -11.52
N PHE A 118 14.99 17.07 -12.18
CA PHE A 118 14.87 17.75 -13.46
C PHE A 118 14.98 19.26 -13.31
N LEU A 119 14.35 19.84 -12.29
CA LEU A 119 14.33 21.28 -12.05
C LEU A 119 15.68 21.82 -11.57
N LEU A 120 16.40 21.06 -10.74
CA LEU A 120 17.69 21.48 -10.17
C LEU A 120 18.88 21.05 -11.03
N GLY A 121 18.68 20.26 -12.09
CA GLY A 121 19.71 19.67 -12.94
C GLY A 121 20.38 20.62 -13.94
N ARG A 122 20.16 21.94 -13.85
CA ARG A 122 20.79 22.99 -14.70
C ARG A 122 20.64 22.77 -16.21
N ALA A 123 19.52 22.22 -16.65
CA ALA A 123 19.25 22.06 -18.09
C ALA A 123 19.10 23.45 -18.77
N PRO A 124 19.61 23.65 -20.01
CA PRO A 124 19.61 24.96 -20.68
C PRO A 124 18.24 25.61 -20.80
N TYR A 125 17.17 24.83 -20.99
CA TYR A 125 15.80 25.35 -21.08
C TYR A 125 15.25 25.92 -19.77
N LEU A 126 15.93 25.68 -18.65
CA LEU A 126 15.57 26.25 -17.35
C LEU A 126 16.21 27.61 -17.06
N SER A 127 17.08 28.09 -17.95
CA SER A 127 17.77 29.37 -17.78
C SER A 127 16.86 30.60 -17.71
N VAL A 128 15.60 30.48 -18.07
CA VAL A 128 14.57 31.53 -17.96
C VAL A 128 14.06 31.71 -16.52
N PHE A 129 14.29 30.74 -15.63
CA PHE A 129 13.90 30.77 -14.22
C PHE A 129 15.07 31.16 -13.34
N THR A 130 14.82 31.90 -12.25
CA THR A 130 15.85 32.10 -11.22
C THR A 130 16.04 30.83 -10.39
N VAL A 131 17.17 30.74 -9.67
CA VAL A 131 17.47 29.60 -8.81
C VAL A 131 16.39 29.44 -7.74
N GLU A 132 15.95 30.53 -7.14
CA GLU A 132 14.89 30.53 -6.10
C GLU A 132 13.56 30.02 -6.65
N GLN A 133 13.23 30.37 -7.89
CA GLN A 133 12.00 29.89 -8.55
C GLN A 133 12.07 28.37 -8.78
N LEU A 134 13.21 27.84 -9.22
CA LEU A 134 13.39 26.41 -9.42
C LEU A 134 13.35 25.64 -8.10
N GLN A 135 13.95 26.16 -7.03
CA GLN A 135 13.87 25.59 -5.69
C GLN A 135 12.44 25.57 -5.16
N ALA A 136 11.69 26.67 -5.30
CA ALA A 136 10.30 26.74 -4.91
C ALA A 136 9.43 25.73 -5.69
N LEU A 137 9.61 25.63 -7.02
CA LEU A 137 8.91 24.64 -7.85
C LEU A 137 9.23 23.22 -7.42
N ALA A 138 10.49 22.89 -7.13
CA ALA A 138 10.89 21.58 -6.64
C ALA A 138 10.13 21.21 -5.35
N LEU A 139 10.02 22.14 -4.38
CA LEU A 139 9.26 21.92 -3.16
C LEU A 139 7.75 21.77 -3.43
N VAL A 140 7.18 22.55 -4.37
CA VAL A 140 5.77 22.44 -4.77
C VAL A 140 5.47 21.04 -5.32
N PHE A 141 6.34 20.48 -6.19
CA PHE A 141 6.16 19.12 -6.68
C PHE A 141 6.22 18.06 -5.57
N LEU A 142 7.10 18.21 -4.59
CA LEU A 142 7.16 17.31 -3.44
C LEU A 142 5.90 17.42 -2.56
N ARG A 143 5.33 18.62 -2.38
CA ARG A 143 4.06 18.83 -1.70
C ARG A 143 2.88 18.22 -2.46
N LEU A 144 2.86 18.38 -3.80
CA LEU A 144 1.84 17.77 -4.66
C LEU A 144 1.90 16.24 -4.59
N ARG A 145 3.11 15.66 -4.57
CA ARG A 145 3.32 14.24 -4.32
C ARG A 145 2.71 13.80 -2.98
N ALA A 146 3.03 14.52 -1.91
CA ALA A 146 2.51 14.21 -0.57
C ALA A 146 0.98 14.33 -0.52
N ALA A 147 0.40 15.35 -1.16
CA ALA A 147 -1.05 15.54 -1.24
C ALA A 147 -1.73 14.40 -2.03
N ALA A 148 -1.20 14.01 -3.19
CA ALA A 148 -1.73 12.89 -3.97
C ALA A 148 -1.65 11.57 -3.19
N TYR A 149 -0.54 11.34 -2.50
CA TYR A 149 -0.35 10.16 -1.65
C TYR A 149 -1.36 10.10 -0.49
N HIS A 150 -1.46 11.18 0.30
CA HIS A 150 -2.30 11.19 1.51
C HIS A 150 -3.79 11.30 1.17
N ASN A 151 -4.17 12.26 0.33
CA ASN A 151 -5.59 12.58 0.15
C ASN A 151 -6.31 11.67 -0.86
N ILE A 152 -5.56 10.99 -1.73
CA ILE A 152 -6.14 10.07 -2.71
C ILE A 152 -5.65 8.65 -2.46
N GLY A 153 -4.33 8.43 -2.50
CA GLY A 153 -3.75 7.10 -2.37
C GLY A 153 -4.14 6.39 -1.09
N LEU A 154 -4.01 7.04 0.08
CA LEU A 154 -4.36 6.44 1.37
C LEU A 154 -5.87 6.25 1.54
N VAL A 155 -6.71 7.04 0.90
CA VAL A 155 -8.17 6.86 0.96
C VAL A 155 -8.57 5.56 0.25
N PHE A 156 -8.12 5.34 -0.99
CA PHE A 156 -8.36 4.08 -1.69
C PHE A 156 -7.74 2.89 -0.96
N PHE A 157 -6.57 3.09 -0.38
CA PHE A 157 -5.93 2.08 0.45
C PHE A 157 -6.73 1.79 1.73
N GLY A 158 -7.36 2.80 2.32
CA GLY A 158 -8.28 2.65 3.45
C GLY A 158 -9.50 1.82 3.10
N LEU A 159 -10.13 2.07 1.95
CA LEU A 159 -11.24 1.26 1.45
C LEU A 159 -10.81 -0.20 1.24
N TYR A 160 -9.63 -0.43 0.70
CA TYR A 160 -9.06 -1.77 0.62
C TYR A 160 -8.89 -2.41 2.00
N CYS A 161 -8.33 -1.71 2.98
CA CYS A 161 -8.14 -2.21 4.34
C CYS A 161 -9.48 -2.56 5.02
N LEU A 162 -10.53 -1.74 4.83
CA LEU A 162 -11.90 -2.02 5.31
C LEU A 162 -12.42 -3.34 4.74
N LEU A 163 -12.30 -3.53 3.42
CA LEU A 163 -12.79 -4.73 2.75
C LEU A 163 -12.01 -5.98 3.17
N VAL A 164 -10.68 -5.89 3.28
CA VAL A 164 -9.85 -6.97 3.80
C VAL A 164 -10.22 -7.30 5.25
N GLY A 165 -10.44 -6.29 6.08
CA GLY A 165 -10.91 -6.47 7.45
C GLY A 165 -12.25 -7.23 7.52
N ILE A 166 -13.22 -6.85 6.69
CA ILE A 166 -14.52 -7.53 6.58
C ILE A 166 -14.33 -8.98 6.10
N LEU A 167 -13.45 -9.22 5.12
CA LEU A 167 -13.14 -10.56 4.64
C LEU A 167 -12.51 -11.43 5.73
N ILE A 168 -11.59 -10.88 6.52
CA ILE A 168 -11.01 -11.58 7.67
C ILE A 168 -12.08 -11.93 8.70
N LEU A 169 -12.99 -11.00 9.03
CA LEU A 169 -14.08 -11.23 9.98
C LEU A 169 -15.04 -12.35 9.53
N LYS A 170 -15.25 -12.48 8.21
CA LYS A 170 -16.06 -13.54 7.59
C LYS A 170 -15.29 -14.84 7.35
N SER A 171 -13.98 -14.82 7.44
CA SER A 171 -13.15 -16.02 7.26
C SER A 171 -13.16 -16.91 8.49
N THR A 172 -12.98 -18.22 8.29
CA THR A 172 -12.87 -19.22 9.38
C THR A 172 -11.40 -19.58 9.68
N PHE A 173 -10.46 -19.12 8.85
CA PHE A 173 -9.07 -19.53 8.84
C PHE A 173 -8.09 -18.47 9.37
N LEU A 174 -8.56 -17.25 9.66
CA LEU A 174 -7.80 -16.17 10.31
C LEU A 174 -8.49 -15.71 11.60
N PRO A 175 -7.74 -15.20 12.59
CA PRO A 175 -8.31 -14.65 13.81
C PRO A 175 -9.12 -13.37 13.54
N ARG A 176 -10.30 -13.28 14.11
CA ARG A 176 -11.20 -12.14 13.96
C ARG A 176 -10.57 -10.81 14.42
N ILE A 177 -9.67 -10.85 15.41
CA ILE A 177 -8.99 -9.65 15.91
C ILE A 177 -8.21 -8.92 14.81
N LEU A 178 -7.57 -9.66 13.89
CA LEU A 178 -6.89 -9.06 12.74
C LEU A 178 -7.87 -8.32 11.82
N GLY A 179 -9.09 -8.87 11.67
CA GLY A 179 -10.17 -8.22 10.92
C GLY A 179 -10.60 -6.91 11.55
N VAL A 180 -10.79 -6.89 12.88
CA VAL A 180 -11.12 -5.65 13.62
C VAL A 180 -10.03 -4.61 13.45
N LEU A 181 -8.76 -4.99 13.64
CA LEU A 181 -7.62 -4.08 13.48
C LEU A 181 -7.54 -3.52 12.06
N MET A 182 -7.80 -4.33 11.03
CA MET A 182 -7.80 -3.88 9.64
C MET A 182 -8.98 -2.95 9.32
N VAL A 183 -10.17 -3.17 9.92
CA VAL A 183 -11.31 -2.24 9.80
C VAL A 183 -10.95 -0.90 10.43
N LEU A 184 -10.40 -0.88 11.63
CA LEU A 184 -9.96 0.35 12.30
C LEU A 184 -8.88 1.07 11.50
N ALA A 185 -7.92 0.33 10.94
CA ALA A 185 -6.91 0.88 10.03
C ALA A 185 -7.53 1.54 8.81
N GLY A 186 -8.50 0.87 8.18
CA GLY A 186 -9.21 1.39 7.02
C GLY A 186 -9.99 2.66 7.33
N LEU A 187 -10.73 2.69 8.45
CA LEU A 187 -11.44 3.89 8.91
C LEU A 187 -10.50 5.07 9.14
N SER A 188 -9.35 4.82 9.78
CA SER A 188 -8.33 5.87 10.00
C SER A 188 -7.81 6.45 8.69
N TYR A 189 -7.56 5.63 7.67
CA TYR A 189 -7.12 6.13 6.36
C TYR A 189 -8.21 6.91 5.62
N VAL A 190 -9.48 6.54 5.75
CA VAL A 190 -10.59 7.27 5.13
C VAL A 190 -10.73 8.68 5.71
N LEU A 191 -10.27 8.94 6.94
CA LEU A 191 -10.26 10.29 7.53
C LEU A 191 -9.41 11.29 6.73
N PHE A 192 -8.47 10.84 5.90
CA PHE A 192 -7.72 11.72 4.99
C PHE A 192 -8.57 12.36 3.88
N LEU A 193 -9.83 11.93 3.70
CA LEU A 193 -10.81 12.66 2.88
C LEU A 193 -11.08 14.07 3.41
N SER A 194 -10.92 14.28 4.72
CA SER A 194 -11.05 15.58 5.35
C SER A 194 -9.69 16.03 5.90
N PRO A 195 -8.88 16.79 5.14
CA PRO A 195 -7.58 17.25 5.61
C PRO A 195 -7.60 17.99 6.94
N PRO A 196 -8.61 18.83 7.28
CA PRO A 196 -8.70 19.46 8.60
C PRO A 196 -8.84 18.42 9.71
N LEU A 197 -9.70 17.40 9.52
CA LEU A 197 -9.91 16.35 10.52
C LEU A 197 -8.67 15.46 10.66
N ALA A 198 -8.02 15.12 9.56
CA ALA A 198 -6.77 14.36 9.60
C ALA A 198 -5.67 15.08 10.37
N ARG A 199 -5.55 16.41 10.22
CA ARG A 199 -4.58 17.22 10.98
C ARG A 199 -4.90 17.27 12.47
N SER A 200 -6.17 17.41 12.85
CA SER A 200 -6.57 17.48 14.25
C SER A 200 -6.34 16.17 15.01
N LEU A 201 -6.32 15.04 14.29
CA LEU A 201 -6.11 13.71 14.86
C LEU A 201 -4.65 13.21 14.80
N GLN A 202 -3.72 14.00 14.25
CA GLN A 202 -2.30 13.65 14.32
C GLN A 202 -1.77 13.81 15.75
N PRO A 203 -0.91 12.89 16.24
CA PRO A 203 -0.28 11.74 15.55
C PRO A 203 -1.10 10.43 15.59
N TYR A 204 -2.29 10.44 16.20
CA TYR A 204 -3.05 9.22 16.52
C TYR A 204 -3.62 8.50 15.29
N ILE A 205 -3.87 9.23 14.20
CA ILE A 205 -4.50 8.71 12.97
C ILE A 205 -3.74 7.53 12.35
N LEU A 206 -2.43 7.43 12.55
CA LEU A 206 -1.60 6.36 12.00
C LEU A 206 -1.37 5.19 12.98
N VAL A 207 -1.84 5.27 14.22
CA VAL A 207 -1.64 4.21 15.21
C VAL A 207 -2.37 2.93 14.81
N PHE A 208 -3.67 3.03 14.51
CA PHE A 208 -4.46 1.85 14.10
C PHE A 208 -3.97 1.24 12.78
N PRO A 209 -3.66 2.02 11.72
CA PRO A 209 -3.00 1.52 10.54
C PRO A 209 -1.70 0.78 10.82
N GLY A 210 -0.83 1.34 11.63
CA GLY A 210 0.45 0.72 12.00
C GLY A 210 0.23 -0.63 12.69
N VAL A 211 -0.58 -0.64 13.75
CA VAL A 211 -0.87 -1.87 14.50
C VAL A 211 -1.55 -2.91 13.63
N GLY A 212 -2.59 -2.52 12.87
CA GLY A 212 -3.36 -3.44 12.05
C GLY A 212 -2.52 -4.11 10.95
N GLN A 213 -1.76 -3.32 10.21
CA GLN A 213 -0.95 -3.83 9.10
C GLN A 213 0.23 -4.67 9.59
N ILE A 214 0.94 -4.23 10.65
CA ILE A 214 2.06 -4.99 11.21
C ILE A 214 1.55 -6.32 11.79
N SER A 215 0.43 -6.32 12.50
CA SER A 215 -0.15 -7.53 13.06
C SER A 215 -0.54 -8.53 11.97
N LEU A 216 -1.20 -8.08 10.90
CA LEU A 216 -1.56 -8.94 9.77
C LEU A 216 -0.31 -9.46 9.05
N CYS A 217 0.67 -8.60 8.79
CA CYS A 217 1.94 -8.97 8.17
C CYS A 217 2.64 -10.09 8.95
N LEU A 218 2.85 -9.89 10.25
CA LEU A 218 3.52 -10.85 11.11
C LEU A 218 2.74 -12.18 11.23
N TRP A 219 1.41 -12.08 11.33
CA TRP A 219 0.57 -13.27 11.37
C TRP A 219 0.70 -14.10 10.10
N LEU A 220 0.59 -13.48 8.93
CA LEU A 220 0.72 -14.16 7.65
C LEU A 220 2.11 -14.80 7.48
N LEU A 221 3.15 -14.09 7.90
CA LEU A 221 4.54 -14.52 7.78
C LEU A 221 4.84 -15.72 8.68
N VAL A 222 4.49 -15.65 9.95
CA VAL A 222 4.89 -16.65 10.96
C VAL A 222 3.91 -17.83 10.99
N ILE A 223 2.62 -17.52 11.13
CA ILE A 223 1.55 -18.52 11.34
C ILE A 223 0.94 -18.94 10.00
N GLY A 224 0.69 -17.95 9.11
CA GLY A 224 -0.03 -18.17 7.86
C GLY A 224 -1.52 -18.33 8.10
N VAL A 225 -2.15 -19.27 7.37
CA VAL A 225 -3.58 -19.59 7.49
C VAL A 225 -3.77 -21.06 7.90
N ASN A 226 -4.91 -21.34 8.51
CA ASN A 226 -5.32 -22.74 8.78
C ASN A 226 -5.82 -23.37 7.47
N ALA A 227 -4.99 -24.21 6.84
CA ALA A 227 -5.26 -24.82 5.55
C ALA A 227 -6.55 -25.65 5.55
N GLN A 228 -6.79 -26.47 6.59
CA GLN A 228 -7.99 -27.31 6.67
C GLN A 228 -9.27 -26.47 6.71
N ARG A 229 -9.28 -25.37 7.47
CA ARG A 229 -10.43 -24.45 7.52
C ARG A 229 -10.62 -23.70 6.21
N TRP A 230 -9.51 -23.33 5.57
CA TRP A 230 -9.56 -22.67 4.27
C TRP A 230 -10.17 -23.59 3.20
N GLU A 231 -9.71 -24.86 3.13
CA GLU A 231 -10.23 -25.87 2.21
C GLU A 231 -11.72 -26.17 2.43
N LYS A 232 -12.14 -26.30 3.70
CA LYS A 232 -13.56 -26.48 4.04
C LYS A 232 -14.41 -25.30 3.56
N GLN A 233 -13.92 -24.06 3.73
CA GLN A 233 -14.64 -22.87 3.28
C GLN A 233 -14.66 -22.79 1.75
N ALA A 234 -13.59 -23.19 1.07
CA ALA A 234 -13.51 -23.22 -0.39
C ALA A 234 -14.48 -24.25 -1.00
N SER A 235 -14.55 -25.46 -0.42
CA SER A 235 -15.48 -26.50 -0.87
C SER A 235 -16.94 -26.07 -0.70
N ALA A 236 -17.31 -25.51 0.45
CA ALA A 236 -18.66 -25.02 0.69
C ALA A 236 -19.10 -23.95 -0.33
N THR A 237 -18.20 -23.06 -0.72
CA THR A 237 -18.48 -22.02 -1.72
C THR A 237 -18.59 -22.61 -3.15
N GLY A 238 -17.80 -23.62 -3.47
CA GLY A 238 -17.87 -24.35 -4.76
C GLY A 238 -19.21 -25.09 -4.93
N ASP A 239 -19.69 -25.77 -3.90
CA ASP A 239 -20.96 -26.49 -3.92
C ASP A 239 -22.16 -25.56 -4.12
N TRP A 240 -22.17 -24.38 -3.50
CA TRP A 240 -23.20 -23.36 -3.71
C TRP A 240 -23.24 -22.80 -5.13
N GLN A 241 -22.09 -22.64 -5.76
CA GLN A 241 -21.99 -22.17 -7.17
C GLN A 241 -22.50 -23.24 -8.15
N SER A 242 -22.20 -24.51 -7.91
CA SER A 242 -22.69 -25.62 -8.70
C SER A 242 -24.21 -25.81 -8.58
N GLN A 243 -24.78 -25.68 -7.39
CA GLN A 243 -26.23 -25.74 -7.18
C GLN A 243 -26.97 -24.58 -7.85
N ARG A 244 -26.43 -23.35 -7.83
CA ARG A 244 -27.06 -22.22 -8.55
C ARG A 244 -27.06 -22.41 -10.06
N ALA A 245 -26.01 -22.99 -10.63
CA ALA A 245 -25.91 -23.23 -12.07
C ALA A 245 -26.88 -24.33 -12.56
N LEU A 246 -27.39 -25.19 -11.66
CA LEU A 246 -28.39 -26.24 -11.99
C LEU A 246 -29.82 -25.72 -11.91
N HIS A 247 -30.07 -24.52 -11.35
CA HIS A 247 -31.40 -23.93 -11.19
C HIS A 247 -31.63 -22.70 -12.10
N THR A 248 -30.69 -22.37 -12.97
CA THR A 248 -30.79 -21.35 -14.04
C THR A 248 -30.77 -22.00 -15.41
#